data_e4695559cd4244ea06c3ac724698c5ec
#
_entry.id   e4695559cd4244ea06c3ac724698c5ec
#
_cell.length_a   1.000
_cell.length_b   1.000
_cell.length_c   1.000
_cell.angle_alpha   90.00
_cell.angle_beta   90.00
_cell.angle_gamma   90.00
#
_symmetry.space_group_name_H-M   'P 1'
#
loop_
_entity.id
_entity.type
_entity.pdbx_description
1 polymer ?
#
loop_
_entity_poly.entity_id
_entity_poly.type
_entity_poly.pdbx_seq_one_letter_code
_entity_poly.pdbx_strand_id
1 'polypeptide(L)'
;MVAKLRKLTLEDVCVHQVCLSGQLDFAGALDLLARQGIQRTALWNPMIEACGEKVAKAILNDSGLMVESLCVAELFAGSENLKMMLERADKFGARTLVLITGGLSLIDAKELNQARECVLPLLAEADELARPFDVLLAFEPLHPMVCGNRSVISSLAEALSLLHQLDAAHQIGLAIDSYALWWEHDLATKIVAAGKFILNYHVSDWVADTRHLRLDRGMPGEGQI
;
A
#
# COMPACT_ATOMS: atom_id res chain seq x y z
N MET A 1 -21.57 0.33 -21.04
CA MET A 1 -20.55 0.69 -22.06
C MET A 1 -19.20 0.33 -21.46
N VAL A 2 -18.49 -0.68 -21.97
CA VAL A 2 -17.12 -0.97 -21.52
C VAL A 2 -16.24 0.17 -22.03
N ALA A 3 -15.62 0.90 -21.11
CA ALA A 3 -14.68 1.95 -21.47
C ALA A 3 -13.56 1.32 -22.33
N LYS A 4 -13.24 1.99 -23.45
CA LYS A 4 -12.16 1.52 -24.33
C LYS A 4 -10.85 1.58 -23.53
N LEU A 5 -10.29 0.44 -23.20
CA LEU A 5 -9.02 0.35 -22.49
C LEU A 5 -7.94 1.05 -23.31
N ARG A 6 -7.25 2.03 -22.72
CA ARG A 6 -6.07 2.62 -23.35
C ARG A 6 -4.86 1.71 -23.13
N LYS A 7 -3.93 1.75 -24.04
CA LYS A 7 -2.64 1.07 -23.87
C LYS A 7 -1.84 1.79 -22.78
N LEU A 8 -1.31 1.03 -21.83
CA LEU A 8 -0.36 1.55 -20.82
C LEU A 8 0.98 1.90 -21.48
N THR A 9 1.62 2.91 -20.96
CA THR A 9 2.98 3.36 -21.33
C THR A 9 3.89 3.34 -20.10
N LEU A 10 5.18 3.60 -20.26
CA LEU A 10 6.10 3.70 -19.13
C LEU A 10 5.71 4.83 -18.15
N GLU A 11 5.02 5.85 -18.60
CA GLU A 11 4.52 6.94 -17.75
C GLU A 11 3.45 6.45 -16.75
N ASP A 12 2.79 5.34 -17.04
CA ASP A 12 1.78 4.73 -16.18
C ASP A 12 2.37 3.75 -15.18
N VAL A 13 3.65 3.41 -15.33
CA VAL A 13 4.32 2.41 -14.50
C VAL A 13 4.94 3.08 -13.28
N CYS A 14 4.59 2.55 -12.11
CA CYS A 14 5.23 2.86 -10.84
C CYS A 14 5.90 1.57 -10.32
N VAL A 15 7.20 1.63 -10.02
CA VAL A 15 7.92 0.49 -9.47
C VAL A 15 8.08 0.65 -7.97
N HIS A 16 7.64 -0.35 -7.23
CA HIS A 16 7.79 -0.37 -5.77
C HIS A 16 9.20 -0.79 -5.38
N GLN A 17 9.87 0.00 -4.55
CA GLN A 17 11.26 -0.29 -4.09
C GLN A 17 11.41 -1.67 -3.43
N VAL A 18 10.34 -2.24 -2.84
CA VAL A 18 10.40 -3.59 -2.26
C VAL A 18 10.83 -4.65 -3.27
N CYS A 19 10.52 -4.47 -4.56
CA CYS A 19 10.93 -5.39 -5.63
C CYS A 19 12.46 -5.40 -5.84
N LEU A 20 13.16 -4.37 -5.40
CA LEU A 20 14.60 -4.16 -5.56
C LEU A 20 15.36 -4.33 -4.23
N SER A 21 14.68 -4.42 -3.10
CA SER A 21 15.21 -4.31 -1.72
C SER A 21 16.06 -5.54 -1.48
N GLY A 22 16.43 -6.43 -1.77
CA GLY A 22 17.39 -7.52 -1.51
C GLY A 22 18.62 -7.46 -2.39
N GLN A 23 18.59 -6.59 -3.39
CA GLN A 23 19.63 -6.49 -4.41
C GLN A 23 20.29 -5.11 -4.44
N LEU A 24 19.54 -4.06 -4.15
CA LEU A 24 19.98 -2.68 -4.23
C LEU A 24 19.64 -1.92 -2.93
N ASP A 25 20.48 -0.96 -2.59
CA ASP A 25 20.17 0.04 -1.57
C ASP A 25 19.24 1.14 -2.13
N PHE A 26 18.91 2.12 -1.30
CA PHE A 26 18.00 3.21 -1.67
C PHE A 26 18.48 3.98 -2.91
N ALA A 27 19.77 4.33 -2.96
CA ALA A 27 20.36 5.08 -4.05
C ALA A 27 20.41 4.26 -5.35
N GLY A 28 20.89 3.03 -5.27
CA GLY A 28 20.97 2.12 -6.40
C GLY A 28 19.60 1.80 -7.01
N ALA A 29 18.56 1.68 -6.17
CA ALA A 29 17.19 1.46 -6.65
C ALA A 29 16.69 2.65 -7.48
N LEU A 30 16.82 3.90 -6.98
CA LEU A 30 16.37 5.08 -7.70
C LEU A 30 17.19 5.33 -8.99
N ASP A 31 18.50 5.14 -8.94
CA ASP A 31 19.38 5.28 -10.11
C ASP A 31 19.01 4.26 -11.21
N LEU A 32 18.74 3.01 -10.84
CA LEU A 32 18.27 2.00 -11.79
C LEU A 32 16.97 2.43 -12.47
N LEU A 33 15.97 2.85 -11.69
CA LEU A 33 14.66 3.26 -12.22
C LEU A 33 14.80 4.45 -13.19
N ALA A 34 15.56 5.48 -12.80
CA ALA A 34 15.81 6.66 -13.63
C ALA A 34 16.47 6.28 -14.95
N ARG A 35 17.51 5.41 -14.92
CA ARG A 35 18.19 4.92 -16.15
C ARG A 35 17.30 4.09 -17.05
N GLN A 36 16.29 3.40 -16.51
CA GLN A 36 15.31 2.65 -17.29
C GLN A 36 14.15 3.50 -17.81
N GLY A 37 14.17 4.82 -17.58
CA GLY A 37 13.13 5.74 -18.01
C GLY A 37 11.83 5.64 -17.19
N ILE A 38 11.86 4.95 -16.06
CA ILE A 38 10.74 4.94 -15.10
C ILE A 38 10.70 6.31 -14.41
N GLN A 39 9.51 6.89 -14.34
CA GLN A 39 9.31 8.23 -13.77
C GLN A 39 8.73 8.22 -12.37
N ARG A 40 8.19 7.08 -11.92
CA ARG A 40 7.41 6.96 -10.68
C ARG A 40 7.89 5.79 -9.84
N THR A 41 7.95 6.00 -8.54
CA THR A 41 8.31 4.95 -7.58
C THR A 41 7.36 4.95 -6.39
N ALA A 42 7.16 3.77 -5.80
CA ALA A 42 6.60 3.63 -4.47
C ALA A 42 7.78 3.38 -3.50
N LEU A 43 7.90 4.22 -2.50
CA LEU A 43 8.98 4.13 -1.51
C LEU A 43 8.67 3.06 -0.46
N TRP A 44 9.71 2.36 -0.05
CA TRP A 44 9.62 1.39 1.04
C TRP A 44 10.32 1.92 2.29
N ASN A 45 9.54 2.12 3.36
CA ASN A 45 9.99 2.76 4.58
C ASN A 45 11.31 2.17 5.16
N PRO A 46 11.52 0.84 5.22
CA PRO A 46 12.78 0.28 5.69
C PRO A 46 14.01 0.70 4.89
N MET A 47 13.88 0.98 3.60
CA MET A 47 15.00 1.48 2.79
C MET A 47 15.32 2.94 3.11
N ILE A 48 14.31 3.76 3.43
CA ILE A 48 14.51 5.13 3.91
C ILE A 48 15.24 5.11 5.25
N GLU A 49 14.82 4.25 6.17
CA GLU A 49 15.42 4.12 7.50
C GLU A 49 16.88 3.65 7.42
N ALA A 50 17.15 2.66 6.59
CA ALA A 50 18.51 2.15 6.38
C ALA A 50 19.44 3.20 5.75
N CYS A 51 18.92 4.03 4.83
CA CYS A 51 19.68 5.11 4.19
C CYS A 51 19.86 6.33 5.10
N GLY A 52 18.94 6.56 6.03
CA GLY A 52 18.80 7.78 6.79
C GLY A 52 17.97 8.83 6.03
N GLU A 53 16.91 9.32 6.67
CA GLU A 53 15.86 10.13 6.04
C GLU A 53 16.36 11.37 5.29
N LYS A 54 17.34 12.09 5.88
CA LYS A 54 17.92 13.29 5.23
C LYS A 54 18.67 12.94 3.95
N VAL A 55 19.44 11.85 3.97
CA VAL A 55 20.20 11.38 2.82
C VAL A 55 19.27 10.86 1.74
N ALA A 56 18.28 10.03 2.13
CA ALA A 56 17.27 9.50 1.22
C ALA A 56 16.50 10.60 0.49
N LYS A 57 16.12 11.69 1.20
CA LYS A 57 15.43 12.83 0.58
C LYS A 57 16.31 13.57 -0.44
N ALA A 58 17.59 13.73 -0.16
CA ALA A 58 18.54 14.36 -1.10
C ALA A 58 18.68 13.50 -2.37
N ILE A 59 18.90 12.19 -2.21
CA ILE A 59 18.99 11.24 -3.34
C ILE A 59 17.71 11.25 -4.18
N LEU A 60 16.53 11.25 -3.53
CA LEU A 60 15.25 11.32 -4.24
C LEU A 60 15.14 12.60 -5.08
N ASN A 61 15.47 13.75 -4.50
CA ASN A 61 15.42 15.03 -5.23
C ASN A 61 16.35 15.03 -6.45
N ASP A 62 17.54 14.44 -6.32
CA ASP A 62 18.52 14.37 -7.42
C ASP A 62 18.07 13.37 -8.51
N SER A 63 17.29 12.34 -8.16
CA SER A 63 16.81 11.33 -9.11
C SER A 63 15.75 11.85 -10.09
N GLY A 64 15.02 12.91 -9.72
CA GLY A 64 13.88 13.44 -10.48
C GLY A 64 12.64 12.54 -10.50
N LEU A 65 12.61 11.43 -9.74
CA LEU A 65 11.47 10.52 -9.67
C LEU A 65 10.32 11.11 -8.85
N MET A 66 9.10 10.89 -9.32
CA MET A 66 7.88 11.19 -8.56
C MET A 66 7.54 10.04 -7.62
N VAL A 67 7.04 10.37 -6.43
CA VAL A 67 6.63 9.37 -5.43
C VAL A 67 5.11 9.21 -5.46
N GLU A 68 4.65 8.02 -5.82
CA GLU A 68 3.21 7.70 -5.82
C GLU A 68 2.74 7.28 -4.44
N SER A 69 3.53 6.48 -3.73
CA SER A 69 3.16 6.03 -2.39
C SER A 69 4.36 5.82 -1.48
N LEU A 70 4.12 5.88 -0.18
CA LEU A 70 5.00 5.35 0.86
C LEU A 70 4.36 4.10 1.45
N CYS A 71 5.11 3.02 1.61
CA CYS A 71 4.67 1.77 2.21
C CYS A 71 5.52 1.45 3.44
N VAL A 72 4.96 1.14 4.55
CA VAL A 72 3.55 0.95 4.92
C VAL A 72 3.36 1.44 6.35
N ALA A 73 2.25 2.07 6.67
CA ALA A 73 1.83 2.36 8.04
C ALA A 73 0.90 1.24 8.56
N GLU A 74 0.95 1.01 9.86
CA GLU A 74 0.13 0.01 10.54
C GLU A 74 -0.80 0.69 11.55
N LEU A 75 -2.11 0.51 11.36
CA LEU A 75 -3.14 1.16 12.18
C LEU A 75 -2.99 0.81 13.68
N PHE A 76 -2.70 -0.45 13.97
CA PHE A 76 -2.52 -0.93 15.34
C PHE A 76 -1.20 -0.52 15.99
N ALA A 77 -0.27 0.08 15.24
CA ALA A 77 0.95 0.67 15.82
C ALA A 77 0.69 2.00 16.53
N GLY A 78 -0.55 2.52 16.47
CA GLY A 78 -1.03 3.70 17.20
C GLY A 78 -0.81 5.02 16.47
N SER A 79 -1.50 6.05 16.98
CA SER A 79 -1.62 7.38 16.37
C SER A 79 -0.27 8.09 16.19
N GLU A 80 0.64 7.95 17.14
CA GLU A 80 1.98 8.58 17.07
C GLU A 80 2.81 8.00 15.91
N ASN A 81 2.75 6.67 15.70
CA ASN A 81 3.41 6.03 14.57
C ASN A 81 2.79 6.48 13.25
N LEU A 82 1.46 6.51 13.17
CA LEU A 82 0.75 6.95 11.97
C LEU A 82 1.10 8.40 11.62
N LYS A 83 1.12 9.30 12.62
CA LYS A 83 1.51 10.70 12.43
C LYS A 83 2.94 10.84 11.89
N MET A 84 3.89 10.12 12.47
CA MET A 84 5.27 10.09 11.98
C MET A 84 5.34 9.61 10.52
N MET A 85 4.55 8.60 10.15
CA MET A 85 4.52 8.09 8.78
C MET A 85 3.84 9.06 7.81
N LEU A 86 2.82 9.81 8.23
CA LEU A 86 2.19 10.88 7.44
C LEU A 86 3.17 12.03 7.21
N GLU A 87 3.87 12.50 8.24
CA GLU A 87 4.91 13.53 8.13
C GLU A 87 6.02 13.09 7.17
N ARG A 88 6.41 11.82 7.23
CA ARG A 88 7.39 11.25 6.29
C ARG A 88 6.86 11.19 4.86
N ALA A 89 5.63 10.73 4.66
CA ALA A 89 5.00 10.66 3.35
C ALA A 89 4.91 12.06 2.70
N ASP A 90 4.42 13.05 3.43
CA ASP A 90 4.34 14.45 3.01
C ASP A 90 5.72 15.01 2.66
N LYS A 91 6.72 14.83 3.54
CA LYS A 91 8.10 15.25 3.32
C LYS A 91 8.72 14.65 2.05
N PHE A 92 8.42 13.41 1.72
CA PHE A 92 8.91 12.75 0.51
C PHE A 92 8.04 13.05 -0.72
N GLY A 93 6.92 13.75 -0.57
CA GLY A 93 6.00 14.10 -1.64
C GLY A 93 5.21 12.90 -2.15
N ALA A 94 4.96 11.91 -1.28
CA ALA A 94 4.12 10.76 -1.61
C ALA A 94 2.66 11.18 -1.68
N ARG A 95 1.96 10.81 -2.76
CA ARG A 95 0.52 11.10 -2.92
C ARG A 95 -0.32 10.27 -1.96
N THR A 96 0.14 9.07 -1.67
CA THR A 96 -0.56 8.16 -0.77
C THR A 96 0.39 7.53 0.26
N LEU A 97 -0.15 7.25 1.44
CA LEU A 97 0.46 6.37 2.44
C LEU A 97 -0.36 5.08 2.47
N VAL A 98 0.27 3.96 2.13
CA VAL A 98 -0.39 2.65 2.23
C VAL A 98 -0.57 2.30 3.70
N LEU A 99 -1.80 1.98 4.08
CA LEU A 99 -2.23 1.69 5.45
C LEU A 99 -2.77 0.27 5.54
N ILE A 100 -2.20 -0.53 6.43
CA ILE A 100 -2.73 -1.85 6.80
C ILE A 100 -3.18 -1.83 8.26
N THR A 101 -3.92 -2.83 8.70
CA THR A 101 -4.30 -2.86 10.13
C THR A 101 -3.13 -3.14 11.05
N GLY A 102 -2.14 -3.90 10.60
CA GLY A 102 -1.15 -4.54 11.48
C GLY A 102 -1.66 -5.88 12.02
N GLY A 103 -0.78 -6.62 12.69
CA GLY A 103 -1.10 -7.92 13.27
C GLY A 103 -1.65 -7.84 14.69
N LEU A 104 -2.18 -8.97 15.17
CA LEU A 104 -2.74 -9.10 16.54
C LEU A 104 -1.71 -8.84 17.65
N SER A 105 -0.40 -8.95 17.35
CA SER A 105 0.67 -8.62 18.31
C SER A 105 0.79 -7.14 18.65
N LEU A 106 0.16 -6.27 17.86
CA LEU A 106 0.20 -4.82 18.06
C LEU A 106 -1.02 -4.28 18.85
N ILE A 107 -1.99 -5.13 19.12
CA ILE A 107 -3.23 -4.76 19.81
C ILE A 107 -3.55 -5.77 20.91
N ASP A 108 -4.11 -5.30 22.02
CA ASP A 108 -4.59 -6.17 23.10
C ASP A 108 -5.95 -6.79 22.75
N ALA A 109 -5.95 -7.69 21.77
CA ALA A 109 -7.12 -8.42 21.34
C ALA A 109 -6.82 -9.93 21.38
N LYS A 110 -7.66 -10.68 22.08
CA LYS A 110 -7.51 -12.14 22.22
C LYS A 110 -8.06 -12.90 21.02
N GLU A 111 -8.98 -12.29 20.29
CA GLU A 111 -9.71 -12.90 19.19
C GLU A 111 -9.73 -11.99 17.96
N LEU A 112 -9.73 -12.60 16.78
CA LEU A 112 -9.74 -11.90 15.50
C LEU A 112 -10.94 -10.95 15.36
N ASN A 113 -12.11 -11.38 15.79
CA ASN A 113 -13.32 -10.55 15.69
C ASN A 113 -13.23 -9.30 16.58
N GLN A 114 -12.69 -9.42 17.78
CA GLN A 114 -12.44 -8.28 18.66
C GLN A 114 -11.48 -7.26 18.01
N ALA A 115 -10.42 -7.74 17.37
CA ALA A 115 -9.50 -6.87 16.64
C ALA A 115 -10.17 -6.17 15.44
N ARG A 116 -11.06 -6.87 14.72
CA ARG A 116 -11.84 -6.29 13.60
C ARG A 116 -12.78 -5.17 14.05
N GLU A 117 -13.40 -5.30 15.21
CA GLU A 117 -14.27 -4.27 15.79
C GLU A 117 -13.52 -2.96 16.08
N CYS A 118 -12.22 -3.03 16.36
CA CYS A 118 -11.39 -1.85 16.58
C CYS A 118 -11.03 -1.10 15.29
N VAL A 119 -11.17 -1.71 14.11
CA VAL A 119 -10.67 -1.12 12.86
C VAL A 119 -11.41 0.15 12.47
N LEU A 120 -12.74 0.15 12.53
CA LEU A 120 -13.54 1.31 12.10
C LEU A 120 -13.25 2.57 12.92
N PRO A 121 -13.25 2.56 14.27
CA PRO A 121 -12.89 3.75 15.05
C PRO A 121 -11.46 4.21 14.81
N LEU A 122 -10.51 3.29 14.61
CA LEU A 122 -9.12 3.66 14.30
C LEU A 122 -8.96 4.23 12.88
N LEU A 123 -9.76 3.77 11.90
CA LEU A 123 -9.79 4.40 10.57
C LEU A 123 -10.36 5.81 10.65
N ALA A 124 -11.39 6.05 11.47
CA ALA A 124 -11.92 7.41 11.67
C ALA A 124 -10.87 8.33 12.30
N GLU A 125 -10.12 7.86 13.28
CA GLU A 125 -8.99 8.61 13.87
C GLU A 125 -7.89 8.87 12.83
N ALA A 126 -7.56 7.87 12.01
CA ALA A 126 -6.56 8.00 10.95
C ALA A 126 -6.96 9.06 9.91
N ASP A 127 -8.24 9.13 9.55
CA ASP A 127 -8.79 10.17 8.65
C ASP A 127 -8.53 11.58 9.19
N GLU A 128 -8.87 11.80 10.48
CA GLU A 128 -8.64 13.09 11.13
C GLU A 128 -7.15 13.45 11.18
N LEU A 129 -6.28 12.48 11.49
CA LEU A 129 -4.84 12.68 11.52
C LEU A 129 -4.24 13.02 10.14
N ALA A 130 -4.83 12.50 9.06
CA ALA A 130 -4.34 12.74 7.71
C ALA A 130 -4.71 14.12 7.15
N ARG A 131 -5.79 14.76 7.64
CA ARG A 131 -6.31 16.04 7.10
C ARG A 131 -5.30 17.19 6.98
N PRO A 132 -4.33 17.35 7.90
CA PRO A 132 -3.34 18.43 7.76
C PRO A 132 -2.32 18.21 6.65
N PHE A 133 -2.24 17.01 6.07
CA PHE A 133 -1.25 16.61 5.08
C PHE A 133 -1.86 16.52 3.68
N ASP A 134 -1.05 16.78 2.65
CA ASP A 134 -1.44 16.51 1.24
C ASP A 134 -1.16 15.04 0.88
N VAL A 135 -1.63 14.13 1.74
CA VAL A 135 -1.40 12.68 1.64
C VAL A 135 -2.71 11.94 1.87
N LEU A 136 -3.10 11.10 0.93
CA LEU A 136 -4.25 10.22 1.09
C LEU A 136 -3.83 8.88 1.72
N LEU A 137 -4.68 8.30 2.55
CA LEU A 137 -4.47 6.98 3.13
C LEU A 137 -5.06 5.90 2.21
N ALA A 138 -4.22 5.01 1.71
CA ALA A 138 -4.63 3.89 0.86
C ALA A 138 -4.74 2.61 1.70
N PHE A 139 -5.93 2.32 2.22
CA PHE A 139 -6.19 1.16 3.06
C PHE A 139 -6.15 -0.13 2.25
N GLU A 140 -5.28 -1.06 2.65
CA GLU A 140 -4.96 -2.28 1.91
C GLU A 140 -5.41 -3.53 2.68
N PRO A 141 -6.43 -4.26 2.19
CA PRO A 141 -6.71 -5.61 2.67
C PRO A 141 -5.63 -6.56 2.19
N LEU A 142 -5.13 -7.43 3.07
CA LEU A 142 -4.06 -8.37 2.75
C LEU A 142 -4.57 -9.80 2.58
N HIS A 143 -3.76 -10.64 1.92
CA HIS A 143 -4.10 -12.04 1.68
C HIS A 143 -4.40 -12.79 3.00
N PRO A 144 -5.42 -13.66 3.06
CA PRO A 144 -5.79 -14.42 4.27
C PRO A 144 -4.65 -15.20 4.91
N MET A 145 -3.64 -15.60 4.14
CA MET A 145 -2.45 -16.31 4.65
C MET A 145 -1.64 -15.51 5.68
N VAL A 146 -1.79 -14.18 5.70
CA VAL A 146 -1.14 -13.30 6.68
C VAL A 146 -2.12 -12.66 7.66
N CYS A 147 -3.36 -13.20 7.71
CA CYS A 147 -4.38 -12.76 8.66
C CYS A 147 -3.93 -13.01 10.10
N GLY A 148 -4.10 -12.00 10.95
CA GLY A 148 -3.63 -12.00 12.33
C GLY A 148 -2.12 -11.74 12.50
N ASN A 149 -1.32 -11.94 11.46
CA ASN A 149 0.12 -11.63 11.49
C ASN A 149 0.42 -10.19 11.02
N ARG A 150 -0.20 -9.77 9.91
CA ARG A 150 0.01 -8.45 9.29
C ARG A 150 -1.26 -7.64 9.06
N SER A 151 -2.40 -8.29 8.98
CA SER A 151 -3.69 -7.64 8.84
C SER A 151 -4.77 -8.50 9.49
N VAL A 152 -5.87 -7.87 9.90
CA VAL A 152 -7.08 -8.56 10.33
C VAL A 152 -8.20 -8.42 9.29
N ILE A 153 -7.99 -7.56 8.27
CA ILE A 153 -8.89 -7.39 7.12
C ILE A 153 -8.26 -8.08 5.91
N SER A 154 -8.99 -9.03 5.34
CA SER A 154 -8.45 -9.92 4.31
C SER A 154 -9.25 -9.94 3.01
N SER A 155 -10.32 -9.17 2.89
CA SER A 155 -11.11 -9.10 1.66
C SER A 155 -11.43 -7.67 1.25
N LEU A 156 -11.61 -7.46 -0.05
CA LEU A 156 -12.06 -6.18 -0.59
C LEU A 156 -13.47 -5.83 -0.09
N ALA A 157 -14.32 -6.82 0.10
CA ALA A 157 -15.67 -6.62 0.62
C ALA A 157 -15.65 -6.07 2.05
N GLU A 158 -14.80 -6.61 2.95
CA GLU A 158 -14.65 -6.08 4.31
C GLU A 158 -14.11 -4.65 4.30
N ALA A 159 -13.04 -4.38 3.54
CA ALA A 159 -12.46 -3.05 3.45
C ALA A 159 -13.44 -2.02 2.88
N LEU A 160 -14.17 -2.36 1.83
CA LEU A 160 -15.19 -1.50 1.24
C LEU A 160 -16.36 -1.22 2.21
N SER A 161 -16.80 -2.23 2.97
CA SER A 161 -17.82 -2.08 4.00
C SER A 161 -17.40 -1.10 5.10
N LEU A 162 -16.14 -1.13 5.52
CA LEU A 162 -15.59 -0.18 6.49
C LEU A 162 -15.60 1.25 5.93
N LEU A 163 -15.16 1.45 4.69
CA LEU A 163 -15.17 2.79 4.07
C LEU A 163 -16.58 3.36 3.86
N HIS A 164 -17.56 2.51 3.61
CA HIS A 164 -18.96 2.95 3.53
C HIS A 164 -19.56 3.37 4.89
N GLN A 165 -18.95 2.93 6.00
CA GLN A 165 -19.38 3.31 7.36
C GLN A 165 -18.68 4.57 7.87
N LEU A 166 -17.57 4.98 7.24
CA LEU A 166 -16.94 6.26 7.54
C LEU A 166 -17.81 7.40 6.99
N ASP A 167 -18.09 8.39 7.82
CA ASP A 167 -18.85 9.56 7.41
C ASP A 167 -18.06 10.50 6.52
N ALA A 168 -18.63 10.81 5.35
CA ALA A 168 -18.31 11.90 4.41
C ALA A 168 -16.84 12.13 3.99
N ALA A 169 -16.40 13.25 3.55
CA ALA A 169 -15.19 13.57 2.80
C ALA A 169 -13.89 13.04 3.45
N HIS A 170 -13.35 11.97 2.90
CA HIS A 170 -12.27 11.21 3.53
C HIS A 170 -10.94 11.40 2.86
N GLN A 171 -9.89 11.39 3.67
CA GLN A 171 -8.51 11.19 3.23
C GLN A 171 -8.20 9.69 3.01
N ILE A 172 -9.19 8.78 3.14
CA ILE A 172 -9.02 7.34 3.03
C ILE A 172 -9.70 6.79 1.79
N GLY A 173 -8.96 6.01 1.01
CA GLY A 173 -9.45 5.14 -0.04
C GLY A 173 -8.82 3.75 0.06
N LEU A 174 -8.77 3.01 -1.04
CA LEU A 174 -8.31 1.63 -1.10
C LEU A 174 -7.01 1.50 -1.90
N ALA A 175 -6.10 0.69 -1.41
CA ALA A 175 -5.08 0.05 -2.22
C ALA A 175 -5.55 -1.35 -2.59
N ILE A 176 -5.63 -1.63 -3.88
CA ILE A 176 -5.97 -2.95 -4.42
C ILE A 176 -4.68 -3.64 -4.81
N ASP A 177 -4.34 -4.75 -4.14
CA ASP A 177 -3.20 -5.59 -4.53
C ASP A 177 -3.73 -6.88 -5.18
N SER A 178 -3.42 -7.08 -6.47
CA SER A 178 -3.83 -8.29 -7.20
C SER A 178 -3.37 -9.55 -6.47
N TYR A 179 -2.13 -9.56 -5.97
CA TYR A 179 -1.56 -10.68 -5.23
C TYR A 179 -2.29 -10.99 -3.91
N ALA A 180 -2.82 -9.98 -3.25
CA ALA A 180 -3.55 -10.15 -1.99
C ALA A 180 -4.99 -10.63 -2.21
N LEU A 181 -5.61 -10.31 -3.35
CA LEU A 181 -7.05 -10.43 -3.57
C LEU A 181 -7.46 -11.41 -4.67
N TRP A 182 -6.51 -11.96 -5.47
CA TRP A 182 -6.84 -12.80 -6.64
C TRP A 182 -7.72 -14.03 -6.32
N TRP A 183 -7.63 -14.55 -5.12
CA TRP A 183 -8.41 -15.67 -4.61
C TRP A 183 -9.89 -15.31 -4.34
N GLU A 184 -10.22 -14.02 -4.28
CA GLU A 184 -11.54 -13.57 -3.85
C GLU A 184 -12.57 -13.79 -4.96
N HIS A 185 -13.67 -14.47 -4.61
CA HIS A 185 -14.76 -14.71 -5.55
C HIS A 185 -15.39 -13.38 -6.02
N ASP A 186 -15.72 -13.27 -7.31
CA ASP A 186 -16.30 -12.08 -7.95
C ASP A 186 -15.47 -10.78 -7.77
N LEU A 187 -14.14 -10.90 -7.70
CA LEU A 187 -13.22 -9.78 -7.49
C LEU A 187 -13.47 -8.63 -8.48
N ALA A 188 -13.66 -8.94 -9.76
CA ALA A 188 -13.90 -7.92 -10.80
C ALA A 188 -15.15 -7.07 -10.48
N THR A 189 -16.24 -7.68 -10.02
CA THR A 189 -17.47 -6.97 -9.61
C THR A 189 -17.20 -6.08 -8.41
N LYS A 190 -16.44 -6.56 -7.43
CA LYS A 190 -16.09 -5.80 -6.23
C LYS A 190 -15.16 -4.63 -6.54
N ILE A 191 -14.20 -4.80 -7.47
CA ILE A 191 -13.36 -3.70 -7.94
C ILE A 191 -14.22 -2.60 -8.60
N VAL A 192 -15.19 -2.98 -9.43
CA VAL A 192 -16.12 -2.01 -10.03
C VAL A 192 -16.92 -1.27 -8.96
N ALA A 193 -17.41 -1.98 -7.94
CA ALA A 193 -18.13 -1.37 -6.82
C ALA A 193 -17.25 -0.43 -5.98
N ALA A 194 -15.99 -0.78 -5.80
CA ALA A 194 -15.01 0.02 -5.08
C ALA A 194 -14.55 1.28 -5.85
N GLY A 195 -14.77 1.34 -7.15
CA GLY A 195 -14.23 2.29 -8.14
C GLY A 195 -13.79 3.65 -7.62
N LYS A 196 -14.71 4.44 -7.04
CA LYS A 196 -14.40 5.80 -6.53
C LYS A 196 -13.45 5.84 -5.33
N PHE A 197 -13.30 4.73 -4.62
CA PHE A 197 -12.41 4.64 -3.45
C PHE A 197 -11.00 4.17 -3.80
N ILE A 198 -10.76 3.67 -5.02
CA ILE A 198 -9.46 3.12 -5.39
C ILE A 198 -8.46 4.26 -5.59
N LEU A 199 -7.41 4.26 -4.78
CA LEU A 199 -6.28 5.19 -4.84
C LEU A 199 -5.05 4.56 -5.49
N ASN A 200 -4.75 3.30 -5.15
CA ASN A 200 -3.60 2.56 -5.65
C ASN A 200 -4.03 1.20 -6.21
N TYR A 201 -3.34 0.75 -7.26
CA TYR A 201 -3.45 -0.60 -7.78
C TYR A 201 -2.07 -1.24 -7.87
N HIS A 202 -1.83 -2.24 -7.01
CA HIS A 202 -0.58 -2.98 -6.96
C HIS A 202 -0.71 -4.25 -7.82
N VAL A 203 0.29 -4.52 -8.64
CA VAL A 203 0.29 -5.66 -9.57
C VAL A 203 1.54 -6.49 -9.37
N SER A 204 1.35 -7.75 -9.08
CA SER A 204 2.37 -8.80 -9.10
C SER A 204 1.66 -10.13 -9.26
N ASP A 205 2.38 -11.19 -9.53
CA ASP A 205 1.79 -12.48 -9.80
C ASP A 205 2.05 -13.50 -8.68
N TRP A 206 1.17 -14.50 -8.58
CA TRP A 206 1.30 -15.62 -7.65
C TRP A 206 1.97 -16.80 -8.36
N VAL A 207 3.18 -17.17 -7.93
CA VAL A 207 3.86 -18.36 -8.43
C VAL A 207 3.49 -19.59 -7.58
N ALA A 208 3.21 -20.71 -8.25
CA ALA A 208 2.68 -21.91 -7.59
C ALA A 208 3.66 -22.52 -6.58
N ASP A 209 4.96 -22.34 -6.79
CA ASP A 209 6.05 -22.84 -5.95
C ASP A 209 6.65 -21.78 -5.02
N THR A 210 5.84 -20.76 -4.66
CA THR A 210 6.30 -19.66 -3.79
C THR A 210 6.93 -20.18 -2.51
N ARG A 211 8.09 -19.63 -2.18
CA ARG A 211 8.87 -19.97 -0.98
C ARG A 211 8.65 -18.98 0.16
N HIS A 212 8.08 -17.82 -0.15
CA HIS A 212 7.85 -16.78 0.83
C HIS A 212 6.63 -15.94 0.45
N LEU A 213 5.56 -16.03 1.25
CA LEU A 213 4.26 -15.40 0.99
C LEU A 213 4.26 -13.89 0.73
N ARG A 214 5.32 -13.20 1.05
CA ARG A 214 5.42 -11.75 0.90
C ARG A 214 6.43 -11.31 -0.15
N LEU A 215 7.58 -11.97 -0.21
CA LEU A 215 8.75 -11.48 -0.94
C LEU A 215 9.10 -12.32 -2.19
N ASP A 216 8.40 -13.44 -2.40
CA ASP A 216 8.62 -14.32 -3.55
C ASP A 216 7.39 -14.22 -4.47
N ARG A 217 7.29 -13.09 -5.17
CA ARG A 217 6.21 -12.80 -6.11
C ARG A 217 6.76 -12.81 -7.54
N GLY A 218 5.95 -13.32 -8.47
CA GLY A 218 6.25 -13.25 -9.90
C GLY A 218 5.97 -11.87 -10.50
N MET A 219 6.58 -11.61 -11.64
CA MET A 219 6.18 -10.50 -12.50
C MET A 219 4.81 -10.78 -13.12
N PRO A 220 4.01 -9.77 -13.46
CA PRO A 220 2.72 -9.97 -14.11
C PRO A 220 2.83 -10.86 -15.36
N GLY A 221 2.08 -11.96 -15.37
CA GLY A 221 2.10 -12.96 -16.44
C GLY A 221 3.03 -14.16 -16.22
N GLU A 222 3.77 -14.21 -15.11
CA GLU A 222 4.64 -15.37 -14.75
C GLU A 222 3.94 -16.40 -13.86
N GLY A 223 2.77 -16.10 -13.33
CA GLY A 223 2.08 -16.92 -12.35
C GLY A 223 0.64 -17.29 -12.72
N GLN A 224 -0.26 -17.19 -11.74
CA GLN A 224 -1.63 -17.70 -11.81
C GLN A 224 -2.70 -16.59 -11.81
N ILE A 225 -2.31 -15.31 -11.70
CA ILE A 225 -3.23 -14.16 -11.61
C ILE A 225 -3.53 -13.59 -12.99
#